data_c4716baf6ba805867aca8bb3db7b7fae
#
_entry.id   c4716baf6ba805867aca8bb3db7b7fae
#
_cell.length_a   1.000
_cell.length_b   1.000
_cell.length_c   1.000
_cell.angle_alpha   90.00
_cell.angle_beta   90.00
_cell.angle_gamma   90.00
#
_symmetry.space_group_name_H-M   'P 1'
#
loop_
_entity.id
_entity.type
_entity.pdbx_description
1 polymer ?
#
loop_
_entity_poly.entity_id
_entity_poly.type
_entity_poly.pdbx_seq_one_letter_code
_entity_poly.pdbx_strand_id
1 'polypeptide(L)'
;MITLKLLTLDDRERLFYFEKENKYFFESMVPPRPETYNMKHTFNKVIEQLIDEQNRKKSYFYLIMNNKDDLVGRLNVTDIDNECGNIGYRIGESYCGQGLASKALKHFLLTTPDLPLKCLKAKTTNHNISSQRVLEKNQFYNVKEDTQSFLFNKHHVHFIHFQWDRRG
;
A
#
# COMPACT_ATOMS: atom_id res chain seq x y z
N MET A 1 -0.52 18.72 -4.36
CA MET A 1 0.64 18.32 -3.55
C MET A 1 0.19 17.29 -2.51
N ILE A 2 0.98 16.28 -2.28
CA ILE A 2 0.74 15.29 -1.25
C ILE A 2 1.93 15.20 -0.30
N THR A 3 1.68 14.71 0.92
CA THR A 3 2.72 14.38 1.88
C THR A 3 2.53 12.95 2.36
N LEU A 4 3.61 12.33 2.80
CA LEU A 4 3.59 11.02 3.42
C LEU A 4 3.86 11.19 4.91
N LYS A 5 2.91 10.75 5.73
CA LYS A 5 3.00 10.82 7.19
C LYS A 5 3.16 9.42 7.76
N LEU A 6 4.22 9.18 8.53
CA LEU A 6 4.38 7.89 9.19
C LEU A 6 3.27 7.68 10.22
N LEU A 7 2.71 6.49 10.26
CA LEU A 7 1.61 6.12 11.14
C LEU A 7 1.99 6.29 12.61
N THR A 8 1.12 6.95 13.39
CA THR A 8 1.22 7.05 14.84
C THR A 8 -0.09 6.58 15.48
N LEU A 9 -0.09 6.38 16.80
CA LEU A 9 -1.31 6.00 17.52
C LEU A 9 -2.41 7.06 17.41
N ASP A 10 -2.05 8.32 17.22
CA ASP A 10 -3.02 9.41 17.06
C ASP A 10 -3.82 9.32 15.77
N ASP A 11 -3.34 8.54 14.79
CA ASP A 11 -3.99 8.38 13.50
C ASP A 11 -5.05 7.28 13.48
N ARG A 12 -5.19 6.51 14.55
CA ARG A 12 -6.05 5.31 14.59
C ARG A 12 -7.50 5.60 14.25
N GLU A 13 -8.06 6.71 14.71
CA GLU A 13 -9.47 7.03 14.46
C GLU A 13 -9.71 7.42 13.01
N ARG A 14 -8.89 8.35 12.47
CA ARG A 14 -9.04 8.75 11.07
C ARG A 14 -8.80 7.59 10.11
N LEU A 15 -7.85 6.71 10.43
CA LEU A 15 -7.56 5.54 9.61
C LEU A 15 -8.69 4.51 9.67
N PHE A 16 -9.28 4.31 10.85
CA PHE A 16 -10.45 3.43 10.99
C PHE A 16 -11.60 3.87 10.09
N TYR A 17 -11.97 5.16 10.12
CA TYR A 17 -13.05 5.67 9.29
C TYR A 17 -12.71 5.64 7.81
N PHE A 18 -11.47 5.92 7.45
CA PHE A 18 -11.01 5.80 6.07
C PHE A 18 -11.17 4.37 5.53
N GLU A 19 -10.74 3.38 6.28
CA GLU A 19 -10.86 1.97 5.89
C GLU A 19 -12.32 1.52 5.84
N LYS A 20 -13.13 1.95 6.79
CA LYS A 20 -14.56 1.65 6.84
C LYS A 20 -15.31 2.25 5.66
N GLU A 21 -15.07 3.52 5.37
CA GLU A 21 -15.69 4.24 4.25
C GLU A 21 -15.35 3.61 2.90
N ASN A 22 -14.13 3.14 2.74
CA ASN A 22 -13.62 2.59 1.48
C ASN A 22 -13.68 1.06 1.41
N LYS A 23 -14.28 0.39 2.39
CA LYS A 23 -14.27 -1.07 2.51
C LYS A 23 -14.69 -1.77 1.22
N TYR A 24 -15.86 -1.45 0.71
CA TYR A 24 -16.41 -2.11 -0.48
C TYR A 24 -15.60 -1.80 -1.73
N PHE A 25 -15.14 -0.57 -1.85
CA PHE A 25 -14.27 -0.19 -2.96
C PHE A 25 -12.96 -0.98 -2.95
N PHE A 26 -12.29 -1.07 -1.80
CA PHE A 26 -11.04 -1.82 -1.69
C PHE A 26 -11.24 -3.32 -1.90
N GLU A 27 -12.34 -3.89 -1.43
CA GLU A 27 -12.67 -5.30 -1.64
C GLU A 27 -12.94 -5.63 -3.10
N SER A 28 -13.32 -4.66 -3.92
CA SER A 28 -13.47 -4.85 -5.36
C SER A 28 -12.13 -4.98 -6.09
N MET A 29 -11.04 -4.58 -5.46
CA MET A 29 -9.71 -4.53 -6.08
C MET A 29 -8.73 -5.56 -5.52
N VAL A 30 -8.90 -5.97 -4.26
CA VAL A 30 -8.05 -6.93 -3.57
C VAL A 30 -8.90 -7.86 -2.71
N PRO A 31 -8.41 -9.06 -2.37
CA PRO A 31 -9.14 -9.98 -1.48
C PRO A 31 -9.52 -9.29 -0.16
N PRO A 32 -10.74 -9.54 0.36
CA PRO A 32 -11.22 -8.87 1.57
C PRO A 32 -10.44 -9.26 2.82
N ARG A 33 -10.36 -8.31 3.76
CA ARG A 33 -9.82 -8.55 5.09
C ARG A 33 -10.87 -9.21 5.99
N PRO A 34 -10.46 -9.88 7.08
CA PRO A 34 -11.41 -10.43 8.05
C PRO A 34 -12.38 -9.35 8.55
N GLU A 35 -13.64 -9.72 8.76
CA GLU A 35 -14.68 -8.78 9.23
C GLU A 35 -14.33 -8.13 10.57
N THR A 36 -13.63 -8.84 11.45
CA THR A 36 -13.15 -8.33 12.74
C THR A 36 -12.30 -7.07 12.60
N TYR A 37 -11.67 -6.89 11.45
CA TYR A 37 -10.89 -5.68 11.13
C TYR A 37 -11.76 -4.41 11.11
N ASN A 38 -13.07 -4.55 10.90
CA ASN A 38 -14.02 -3.44 10.85
C ASN A 38 -14.53 -3.03 12.23
N MET A 39 -14.19 -3.76 13.28
CA MET A 39 -14.56 -3.44 14.66
C MET A 39 -13.51 -2.52 15.27
N LYS A 40 -13.93 -1.38 15.82
CA LYS A 40 -13.02 -0.35 16.33
C LYS A 40 -12.01 -0.89 17.36
N HIS A 41 -12.46 -1.76 18.27
CA HIS A 41 -11.58 -2.35 19.28
C HIS A 41 -10.48 -3.23 18.66
N THR A 42 -10.87 -4.09 17.73
CA THR A 42 -9.93 -4.97 17.01
C THR A 42 -8.99 -4.15 16.14
N PHE A 43 -9.50 -3.12 15.49
CA PHE A 43 -8.70 -2.20 14.68
C PHE A 43 -7.62 -1.50 15.51
N ASN A 44 -7.96 -1.03 16.71
CA ASN A 44 -6.98 -0.39 17.58
C ASN A 44 -5.82 -1.34 17.95
N LYS A 45 -6.12 -2.63 18.18
CA LYS A 45 -5.08 -3.63 18.40
C LYS A 45 -4.21 -3.84 17.18
N VAL A 46 -4.80 -3.84 15.99
CA VAL A 46 -4.05 -3.91 14.73
C VAL A 46 -3.10 -2.73 14.62
N ILE A 47 -3.56 -1.51 14.90
CA ILE A 47 -2.70 -0.32 14.84
C ILE A 47 -1.52 -0.44 15.82
N GLU A 48 -1.75 -0.91 17.03
CA GLU A 48 -0.67 -1.15 18.00
C GLU A 48 0.38 -2.12 17.46
N GLN A 49 -0.07 -3.20 16.80
CA GLN A 49 0.83 -4.16 16.15
C GLN A 49 1.64 -3.53 15.02
N LEU A 50 1.00 -2.70 14.19
CA LEU A 50 1.68 -2.01 13.11
C LEU A 50 2.74 -1.04 13.62
N ILE A 51 2.44 -0.30 14.70
CA ILE A 51 3.41 0.59 15.35
C ILE A 51 4.59 -0.21 15.92
N ASP A 52 4.32 -1.36 16.53
CA ASP A 52 5.38 -2.24 17.01
C ASP A 52 6.30 -2.71 15.88
N GLU A 53 5.73 -3.09 14.73
CA GLU A 53 6.52 -3.46 13.55
C GLU A 53 7.40 -2.32 13.05
N GLN A 54 6.87 -1.08 13.08
CA GLN A 54 7.67 0.11 12.72
C GLN A 54 8.82 0.32 13.69
N ASN A 55 8.57 0.20 14.99
CA ASN A 55 9.60 0.34 16.02
C ASN A 55 10.70 -0.70 15.86
N ARG A 56 10.38 -1.88 15.38
CA ARG A 56 11.34 -2.93 15.08
C ARG A 56 11.98 -2.80 13.69
N LYS A 57 11.60 -1.80 12.93
CA LYS A 57 12.09 -1.55 11.55
C LYS A 57 11.79 -2.70 10.58
N LYS A 58 10.73 -3.44 10.85
CA LYS A 58 10.27 -4.55 9.98
C LYS A 58 9.27 -4.08 8.93
N SER A 59 8.61 -2.97 9.20
CA SER A 59 7.60 -2.39 8.31
C SER A 59 7.54 -0.89 8.51
N TYR A 60 7.01 -0.19 7.50
CA TYR A 60 6.70 1.24 7.58
C TYR A 60 5.33 1.47 6.96
N PHE A 61 4.48 2.18 7.69
CA PHE A 61 3.10 2.45 7.28
C PHE A 61 2.92 3.95 7.15
N TYR A 62 2.63 4.41 5.93
CA TYR A 62 2.47 5.83 5.66
C TYR A 62 1.03 6.15 5.33
N LEU A 63 0.57 7.29 5.83
CA LEU A 63 -0.68 7.92 5.42
C LEU A 63 -0.35 8.89 4.29
N ILE A 64 -1.13 8.84 3.22
CA ILE A 64 -1.02 9.79 2.12
C ILE A 64 -1.99 10.92 2.41
N MET A 65 -1.46 12.12 2.63
CA MET A 65 -2.24 13.30 2.99
C MET A 65 -2.22 14.31 1.83
N ASN A 66 -3.35 14.95 1.57
CA ASN A 66 -3.40 16.04 0.61
C ASN A 66 -3.06 17.39 1.28
N ASN A 67 -3.09 18.47 0.51
CA ASN A 67 -2.78 19.82 1.02
C ASN A 67 -3.84 20.41 1.96
N LYS A 68 -5.00 19.73 2.10
CA LYS A 68 -6.06 20.10 3.04
C LYS A 68 -6.03 19.28 4.31
N ASP A 69 -4.98 18.47 4.50
CA ASP A 69 -4.83 17.53 5.61
C ASP A 69 -5.89 16.41 5.62
N ASP A 70 -6.45 16.08 4.45
CA ASP A 70 -7.32 14.92 4.31
C ASP A 70 -6.49 13.67 4.08
N LEU A 71 -6.91 12.57 4.70
CA LEU A 71 -6.35 11.25 4.45
C LEU A 71 -6.92 10.72 3.12
N VAL A 72 -6.07 10.64 2.10
CA VAL A 72 -6.49 10.24 0.75
C VAL A 72 -6.07 8.82 0.38
N GLY A 73 -5.12 8.24 1.13
CA GLY A 73 -4.65 6.90 0.83
C GLY A 73 -3.62 6.40 1.83
N ARG A 74 -3.10 5.22 1.54
CA ARG A 74 -2.05 4.55 2.34
C ARG A 74 -0.96 4.02 1.42
N LEU A 75 0.26 4.03 1.94
CA LEU A 75 1.41 3.38 1.31
C LEU A 75 2.17 2.63 2.40
N ASN A 76 2.33 1.32 2.22
CA ASN A 76 2.93 0.45 3.23
C ASN A 76 4.14 -0.27 2.65
N VAL A 77 5.20 -0.37 3.45
CA VAL A 77 6.31 -1.27 3.19
C VAL A 77 6.33 -2.30 4.31
N THR A 78 6.24 -3.57 3.97
CA THR A 78 6.11 -4.66 4.94
C THR A 78 7.15 -5.75 4.70
N ASP A 79 7.31 -6.62 5.71
CA ASP A 79 8.17 -7.80 5.63
C ASP A 79 9.59 -7.49 5.16
N ILE A 80 10.16 -6.43 5.74
CA ILE A 80 11.53 -6.02 5.39
C ILE A 80 12.50 -7.07 5.88
N ASP A 81 13.24 -7.65 4.93
CA ASP A 81 14.26 -8.65 5.18
C ASP A 81 15.39 -8.48 4.15
N ASN A 82 16.63 -8.57 4.60
CA ASN A 82 17.80 -8.39 3.74
C ASN A 82 17.73 -7.10 2.89
N GLU A 83 17.28 -6.02 3.50
CA GLU A 83 17.15 -4.70 2.86
C GLU A 83 16.14 -4.66 1.69
N CYS A 84 15.27 -5.67 1.60
CA CYS A 84 14.16 -5.71 0.64
C CYS A 84 12.84 -5.74 1.39
N GLY A 85 11.84 -5.01 0.89
CA GLY A 85 10.50 -4.98 1.46
C GLY A 85 9.42 -5.16 0.40
N ASN A 86 8.21 -5.48 0.84
CA ASN A 86 7.04 -5.53 -0.01
C ASN A 86 6.32 -4.18 0.08
N ILE A 87 6.04 -3.56 -1.05
CA ILE A 87 5.33 -2.29 -1.08
C ILE A 87 3.91 -2.47 -1.60
N GLY A 88 2.97 -1.81 -0.94
CA GLY A 88 1.58 -1.75 -1.37
C GLY A 88 1.02 -0.36 -1.11
N TYR A 89 -0.02 0.00 -1.85
CA TYR A 89 -0.68 1.30 -1.71
C TYR A 89 -2.14 1.16 -2.11
N ARG A 90 -2.95 2.07 -1.57
CA ARG A 90 -4.36 2.20 -1.96
C ARG A 90 -4.79 3.65 -1.80
N ILE A 91 -5.66 4.08 -2.69
CA ILE A 91 -6.23 5.44 -2.70
C ILE A 91 -7.73 5.32 -2.45
N GLY A 92 -8.27 6.20 -1.60
CA GLY A 92 -9.71 6.24 -1.35
C GLY A 92 -10.50 6.53 -2.62
N GLU A 93 -11.70 5.95 -2.73
CA GLU A 93 -12.52 6.01 -3.94
C GLU A 93 -12.73 7.44 -4.42
N SER A 94 -13.02 8.36 -3.49
CA SER A 94 -13.28 9.78 -3.81
C SER A 94 -12.07 10.50 -4.41
N TYR A 95 -10.88 9.94 -4.27
CA TYR A 95 -9.62 10.55 -4.71
C TYR A 95 -8.97 9.84 -5.88
N CYS A 96 -9.62 8.80 -6.41
CA CYS A 96 -9.11 8.05 -7.57
C CYS A 96 -9.16 8.87 -8.85
N GLY A 97 -8.34 8.50 -9.83
CA GLY A 97 -8.30 9.16 -11.13
C GLY A 97 -7.48 10.45 -11.17
N GLN A 98 -6.78 10.79 -10.11
CA GLN A 98 -5.95 12.00 -10.01
C GLN A 98 -4.45 11.73 -10.03
N GLY A 99 -4.05 10.47 -10.25
CA GLY A 99 -2.65 10.08 -10.26
C GLY A 99 -1.97 10.06 -8.90
N LEU A 100 -2.74 10.02 -7.82
CA LEU A 100 -2.20 10.14 -6.46
C LEU A 100 -1.33 8.94 -6.05
N ALA A 101 -1.70 7.73 -6.47
CA ALA A 101 -0.89 6.54 -6.17
C ALA A 101 0.51 6.66 -6.78
N SER A 102 0.60 7.07 -8.04
CA SER A 102 1.88 7.25 -8.70
C SER A 102 2.71 8.38 -8.07
N LYS A 103 2.06 9.49 -7.71
CA LYS A 103 2.71 10.60 -7.03
C LYS A 103 3.25 10.19 -5.65
N ALA A 104 2.45 9.43 -4.89
CA ALA A 104 2.85 8.94 -3.58
C ALA A 104 4.04 7.99 -3.67
N LEU A 105 4.00 7.05 -4.60
CA LEU A 105 5.10 6.11 -4.81
C LEU A 105 6.38 6.85 -5.23
N LYS A 106 6.29 7.77 -6.17
CA LYS A 106 7.41 8.60 -6.59
C LYS A 106 7.98 9.40 -5.41
N HIS A 107 7.10 10.03 -4.63
CA HIS A 107 7.51 10.80 -3.45
C HIS A 107 8.25 9.90 -2.44
N PHE A 108 7.71 8.73 -2.16
CA PHE A 108 8.35 7.76 -1.27
C PHE A 108 9.78 7.41 -1.75
N LEU A 109 9.93 7.06 -3.02
CA LEU A 109 11.22 6.65 -3.56
C LEU A 109 12.27 7.78 -3.53
N LEU A 110 11.83 9.03 -3.63
CA LEU A 110 12.72 10.20 -3.64
C LEU A 110 13.05 10.73 -2.24
N THR A 111 12.14 10.60 -1.28
CA THR A 111 12.26 11.28 0.02
C THR A 111 12.63 10.37 1.18
N THR A 112 12.77 9.06 0.92
CA THR A 112 13.18 8.10 1.95
C THR A 112 14.51 7.42 1.64
N PRO A 113 15.56 8.16 1.20
CA PRO A 113 16.86 7.55 0.88
C PRO A 113 17.55 6.97 2.12
N ASP A 114 17.18 7.43 3.31
CA ASP A 114 17.78 6.98 4.57
C ASP A 114 17.21 5.64 5.06
N LEU A 115 16.12 5.17 4.48
CA LEU A 115 15.64 3.83 4.80
C LEU A 115 16.60 2.80 4.20
N PRO A 116 16.98 1.77 5.00
CA PRO A 116 17.93 0.76 4.53
C PRO A 116 17.28 -0.23 3.55
N LEU A 117 16.71 0.29 2.47
CA LEU A 117 16.01 -0.49 1.45
C LEU A 117 16.79 -0.44 0.14
N LYS A 118 17.23 -1.60 -0.32
CA LYS A 118 17.88 -1.77 -1.61
C LYS A 118 16.91 -2.20 -2.70
N CYS A 119 15.86 -2.92 -2.32
CA CYS A 119 14.85 -3.31 -3.28
C CYS A 119 13.46 -3.27 -2.67
N LEU A 120 12.47 -3.12 -3.55
CA LEU A 120 11.05 -3.21 -3.22
C LEU A 120 10.39 -4.18 -4.17
N LYS A 121 9.51 -5.02 -3.63
CA LYS A 121 8.71 -5.97 -4.39
C LYS A 121 7.25 -5.58 -4.28
N ALA A 122 6.53 -5.68 -5.38
CA ALA A 122 5.10 -5.43 -5.43
C ALA A 122 4.43 -6.50 -6.26
N LYS A 123 3.20 -6.86 -5.91
CA LYS A 123 2.41 -7.76 -6.74
C LYS A 123 1.04 -7.16 -6.98
N THR A 124 0.51 -7.38 -8.16
CA THR A 124 -0.84 -6.97 -8.53
C THR A 124 -1.43 -8.02 -9.46
N THR A 125 -2.76 -8.04 -9.58
CA THR A 125 -3.39 -8.98 -10.50
C THR A 125 -3.25 -8.51 -11.95
N ASN A 126 -3.30 -9.47 -12.87
CA ASN A 126 -3.23 -9.18 -14.30
C ASN A 126 -4.40 -8.31 -14.81
N HIS A 127 -5.52 -8.26 -14.06
CA HIS A 127 -6.67 -7.42 -14.39
C HIS A 127 -6.53 -5.98 -13.85
N ASN A 128 -5.66 -5.75 -12.90
CA ASN A 128 -5.48 -4.41 -12.30
C ASN A 128 -4.48 -3.59 -13.12
N ILE A 129 -4.91 -3.14 -14.28
CA ILE A 129 -4.07 -2.37 -15.22
C ILE A 129 -3.60 -1.06 -14.60
N SER A 130 -4.45 -0.41 -13.83
CA SER A 130 -4.10 0.85 -13.16
C SER A 130 -2.89 0.69 -12.24
N SER A 131 -2.88 -0.37 -11.42
CA SER A 131 -1.75 -0.66 -10.52
C SER A 131 -0.48 -0.99 -11.30
N GLN A 132 -0.59 -1.78 -12.38
CA GLN A 132 0.57 -2.10 -13.23
C GLN A 132 1.20 -0.83 -13.79
N ARG A 133 0.39 0.11 -14.27
CA ARG A 133 0.87 1.39 -14.80
C ARG A 133 1.57 2.25 -13.75
N VAL A 134 1.03 2.28 -12.52
CA VAL A 134 1.67 3.00 -11.42
C VAL A 134 3.06 2.46 -11.15
N LEU A 135 3.19 1.14 -11.10
CA LEU A 135 4.47 0.48 -10.87
C LEU A 135 5.45 0.76 -12.01
N GLU A 136 5.02 0.58 -13.26
CA GLU A 136 5.87 0.81 -14.43
C GLU A 136 6.35 2.27 -14.53
N LYS A 137 5.47 3.23 -14.26
CA LYS A 137 5.84 4.66 -14.24
C LYS A 137 6.91 4.98 -13.21
N ASN A 138 6.99 4.20 -12.15
CA ASN A 138 7.95 4.39 -11.08
C ASN A 138 9.13 3.42 -11.18
N GLN A 139 9.39 2.92 -12.39
CA GLN A 139 10.56 2.11 -12.72
C GLN A 139 10.59 0.73 -12.07
N PHE A 140 9.44 0.24 -11.66
CA PHE A 140 9.30 -1.17 -11.31
C PHE A 140 9.24 -1.98 -12.60
N TYR A 141 9.84 -3.15 -12.59
CA TYR A 141 9.85 -4.05 -13.74
C TYR A 141 9.24 -5.41 -13.38
N ASN A 142 8.61 -6.03 -14.36
CA ASN A 142 8.00 -7.36 -14.22
C ASN A 142 9.10 -8.41 -14.07
N VAL A 143 9.09 -9.18 -12.99
CA VAL A 143 10.06 -10.26 -12.75
C VAL A 143 9.47 -11.64 -13.01
N LYS A 144 8.16 -11.82 -12.80
CA LYS A 144 7.48 -13.08 -13.09
C LYS A 144 5.97 -12.90 -12.98
N GLU A 145 5.25 -13.85 -13.59
CA GLU A 145 3.81 -13.99 -13.41
C GLU A 145 3.52 -15.37 -12.82
N ASP A 146 2.57 -15.43 -11.90
CA ASP A 146 2.17 -16.72 -11.31
C ASP A 146 1.50 -17.59 -12.36
N THR A 147 1.77 -18.90 -12.33
CA THR A 147 1.14 -19.87 -13.21
C THR A 147 -0.23 -20.29 -12.70
N GLN A 148 -0.47 -20.15 -11.38
CA GLN A 148 -1.76 -20.46 -10.78
C GLN A 148 -2.67 -19.26 -10.81
N SER A 149 -3.90 -19.47 -11.32
CA SER A 149 -4.95 -18.48 -11.25
C SER A 149 -5.86 -18.75 -10.05
N PHE A 150 -6.57 -17.73 -9.62
CA PHE A 150 -7.60 -17.83 -8.58
C PHE A 150 -8.82 -17.03 -9.00
N LEU A 151 -9.97 -17.36 -8.42
CA LEU A 151 -11.21 -16.67 -8.72
C LEU A 151 -11.31 -15.40 -7.88
N PHE A 152 -11.46 -14.26 -8.54
CA PHE A 152 -11.65 -12.97 -7.90
C PHE A 152 -12.64 -12.14 -8.70
N ASN A 153 -13.73 -11.68 -8.06
CA ASN A 153 -14.82 -10.93 -8.70
C ASN A 153 -15.33 -11.62 -9.99
N LYS A 154 -15.58 -12.93 -9.91
CA LYS A 154 -16.08 -13.77 -11.02
C LYS A 154 -15.11 -13.94 -12.18
N HIS A 155 -13.87 -13.53 -12.05
CA HIS A 155 -12.83 -13.70 -13.07
C HIS A 155 -11.66 -14.50 -12.51
N HIS A 156 -11.08 -15.35 -13.36
CA HIS A 156 -9.82 -16.00 -13.05
C HIS A 156 -8.69 -15.02 -13.29
N VAL A 157 -7.94 -14.73 -12.25
CA VAL A 157 -6.82 -13.79 -12.27
C VAL A 157 -5.57 -14.45 -11.72
N HIS A 158 -4.42 -13.92 -12.06
CA HIS A 158 -3.16 -14.34 -11.48
C HIS A 158 -2.35 -13.12 -11.09
N PHE A 159 -1.37 -13.29 -10.20
CA PHE A 159 -0.49 -12.21 -9.80
C PHE A 159 0.66 -12.01 -10.77
N ILE A 160 0.99 -10.75 -11.01
CA ILE A 160 2.20 -10.30 -11.67
C ILE A 160 3.10 -9.71 -10.59
N HIS A 161 4.36 -10.13 -10.56
CA HIS A 161 5.33 -9.68 -9.57
C HIS A 161 6.26 -8.64 -10.19
N PHE A 162 6.41 -7.52 -9.52
CA PHE A 162 7.25 -6.39 -9.91
C PHE A 162 8.34 -6.16 -8.88
N GLN A 163 9.45 -5.60 -9.32
CA GLN A 163 10.56 -5.25 -8.46
C GLN A 163 11.14 -3.88 -8.85
N TRP A 164 11.61 -3.18 -7.84
CA TRP A 164 12.37 -1.95 -7.99
C TRP A 164 13.68 -2.11 -7.24
N ASP A 165 14.77 -1.68 -7.83
CA ASP A 165 16.09 -1.73 -7.22
C ASP A 165 16.65 -0.31 -7.11
N ARG A 166 17.20 -0.01 -5.93
CA ARG A 166 17.84 1.29 -5.70
C ARG A 166 19.12 1.37 -6.52
N ARG A 167 19.20 2.40 -7.33
CA ARG A 167 20.41 2.70 -8.09
C ARG A 167 21.32 3.52 -7.18
N GLY A 168 22.47 2.94 -6.86
CA GLY A 168 23.38 3.49 -5.94
C GLY A 168 24.41 4.40 -6.31
#